data_37e77c570c0e8b5ffd305ccecbbf727d
#
_entry.id   37e77c570c0e8b5ffd305ccecbbf727d
#
_cell.length_a   1.000
_cell.length_b   1.000
_cell.length_c   1.000
_cell.angle_alpha   90.00
_cell.angle_beta   90.00
_cell.angle_gamma   90.00
#
_symmetry.space_group_name_H-M   'P 1'
#
loop_
_entity.id
_entity.type
_entity.pdbx_description
1 polymer ?
#
loop_
_entity_poly.entity_id
_entity_poly.type
_entity_poly.pdbx_seq_one_letter_code
_entity_poly.pdbx_strand_id
1 'polypeptide(L)'
;MPNTDCELIAELKAALITQRYSPVVTGNYCAYARGFLDYLARRSIPIAEVTEAQVGCYLHHAITMCRKRHGRPPGPCWHSIPRSGIHALLRLAQGQWPPSPKATCAADTLRFAICDEYETWLREERGLAEPSIYALMWE
;
A
#
# COMPACT_ATOMS: atom_id res chain seq x y z
N MET A 1 -18.91 -12.75 -6.47
CA MET A 1 -18.95 -12.71 -4.99
C MET A 1 -17.79 -11.86 -4.48
N PRO A 2 -18.04 -10.97 -3.53
CA PRO A 2 -16.91 -10.27 -2.92
C PRO A 2 -16.04 -11.30 -2.19
N ASN A 3 -14.73 -11.20 -2.39
CA ASN A 3 -13.77 -12.04 -1.68
C ASN A 3 -13.89 -11.77 -0.18
N THR A 4 -13.81 -12.82 0.62
CA THR A 4 -13.72 -12.65 2.06
C THR A 4 -12.38 -11.99 2.41
N ASP A 5 -12.31 -11.33 3.57
CA ASP A 5 -11.05 -10.71 4.03
C ASP A 5 -9.91 -11.73 4.07
N CYS A 6 -10.22 -12.98 4.47
CA CYS A 6 -9.21 -14.05 4.50
C CYS A 6 -8.69 -14.40 3.11
N GLU A 7 -9.59 -14.46 2.12
CA GLU A 7 -9.18 -14.71 0.73
C GLU A 7 -8.32 -13.58 0.18
N LEU A 8 -8.69 -12.34 0.46
CA LEU A 8 -7.93 -11.17 0.02
C LEU A 8 -6.54 -11.14 0.62
N ILE A 9 -6.39 -11.48 1.89
CA ILE A 9 -5.07 -11.58 2.55
C ILE A 9 -4.25 -12.73 1.96
N ALA A 10 -4.87 -13.87 1.64
CA ALA A 10 -4.18 -14.98 0.99
C ALA A 10 -3.68 -14.60 -0.41
N GLU A 11 -4.49 -13.88 -1.18
CA GLU A 11 -4.10 -13.35 -2.49
C GLU A 11 -2.96 -12.34 -2.38
N LEU A 12 -3.01 -11.45 -1.37
CA LEU A 12 -1.94 -10.49 -1.10
C LEU A 12 -0.62 -11.20 -0.79
N LYS A 13 -0.66 -12.21 0.06
CA LYS A 13 0.53 -13.00 0.40
C LYS A 13 1.13 -13.65 -0.85
N ALA A 14 0.30 -14.27 -1.69
CA ALA A 14 0.75 -14.90 -2.93
C ALA A 14 1.37 -13.85 -3.89
N ALA A 15 0.76 -12.69 -4.03
CA ALA A 15 1.24 -11.61 -4.88
C ALA A 15 2.60 -11.08 -4.40
N LEU A 16 2.76 -10.88 -3.09
CA LEU A 16 4.02 -10.40 -2.51
C LEU A 16 5.15 -11.42 -2.70
N ILE A 17 4.86 -12.72 -2.55
CA ILE A 17 5.85 -13.78 -2.82
C ILE A 17 6.26 -13.76 -4.30
N THR A 18 5.31 -13.64 -5.21
CA THR A 18 5.57 -13.56 -6.65
C THR A 18 6.42 -12.34 -6.99
N GLN A 19 6.22 -11.21 -6.32
CA GLN A 19 6.99 -9.99 -6.50
C GLN A 19 8.34 -10.01 -5.75
N ARG A 20 8.73 -11.13 -5.20
CA ARG A 20 10.02 -11.36 -4.55
C ARG A 20 10.23 -10.56 -3.26
N TYR A 21 9.17 -10.23 -2.54
CA TYR A 21 9.29 -9.70 -1.18
C TYR A 21 9.80 -10.79 -0.23
N SER A 22 10.61 -10.40 0.75
CA SER A 22 11.12 -11.35 1.75
C SER A 22 9.99 -11.91 2.61
N PRO A 23 10.15 -13.12 3.21
CA PRO A 23 9.13 -13.68 4.11
C PRO A 23 8.78 -12.76 5.29
N VAL A 24 9.76 -12.06 5.84
CA VAL A 24 9.55 -11.13 6.97
C VAL A 24 8.68 -9.95 6.53
N VAL A 25 9.01 -9.32 5.40
CA VAL A 25 8.24 -8.19 4.86
C VAL A 25 6.84 -8.64 4.45
N THR A 26 6.72 -9.80 3.79
CA THR A 26 5.43 -10.38 3.43
C THR A 26 4.54 -10.58 4.65
N GLY A 27 5.07 -11.15 5.73
CA GLY A 27 4.34 -11.35 6.98
C GLY A 27 3.88 -10.03 7.60
N ASN A 28 4.76 -9.03 7.63
CA ASN A 28 4.45 -7.70 8.18
C ASN A 28 3.36 -7.01 7.36
N TYR A 29 3.46 -7.01 6.04
CA TYR A 29 2.48 -6.38 5.16
C TYR A 29 1.10 -7.03 5.31
N CYS A 30 1.05 -8.35 5.37
CA CYS A 30 -0.21 -9.08 5.59
C CYS A 30 -0.83 -8.75 6.96
N ALA A 31 -0.02 -8.62 8.00
CA ALA A 31 -0.51 -8.27 9.34
C ALA A 31 -1.13 -6.86 9.36
N TYR A 32 -0.45 -5.88 8.77
CA TYR A 32 -0.98 -4.51 8.68
C TYR A 32 -2.20 -4.41 7.78
N ALA A 33 -2.22 -5.14 6.67
CA ALA A 33 -3.38 -5.21 5.78
C ALA A 33 -4.60 -5.79 6.50
N ARG A 34 -4.40 -6.83 7.31
CA ARG A 34 -5.49 -7.43 8.11
C ARG A 34 -6.05 -6.45 9.13
N GLY A 35 -5.18 -5.72 9.83
CA GLY A 35 -5.59 -4.68 10.78
C GLY A 35 -6.40 -3.57 10.10
N PHE A 36 -5.99 -3.19 8.89
CA PHE A 36 -6.72 -2.21 8.09
C PHE A 36 -8.11 -2.71 7.66
N LEU A 37 -8.20 -3.96 7.22
CA LEU A 37 -9.49 -4.57 6.88
C LEU A 37 -10.44 -4.63 8.09
N ASP A 38 -9.94 -4.97 9.27
CA ASP A 38 -10.73 -4.93 10.50
C ASP A 38 -11.24 -3.51 10.81
N TYR A 39 -10.40 -2.51 10.61
CA TYR A 39 -10.78 -1.11 10.77
C TYR A 39 -11.90 -0.71 9.80
N LEU A 40 -11.80 -1.09 8.53
CA LEU A 40 -12.81 -0.82 7.52
C LEU A 40 -14.13 -1.52 7.85
N ALA A 41 -14.06 -2.79 8.28
CA ALA A 41 -15.24 -3.58 8.65
C ALA A 41 -16.02 -2.93 9.79
N ARG A 42 -15.33 -2.43 10.82
CA ARG A 42 -15.95 -1.73 11.95
C ARG A 42 -16.67 -0.45 11.55
N ARG A 43 -16.25 0.17 10.45
CA ARG A 43 -16.82 1.43 9.93
C ARG A 43 -17.73 1.21 8.73
N SER A 44 -17.94 -0.04 8.32
CA SER A 44 -18.74 -0.41 7.17
C SER A 44 -18.29 0.29 5.88
N ILE A 45 -16.97 0.40 5.69
CA ILE A 45 -16.36 0.99 4.49
C ILE A 45 -15.94 -0.14 3.55
N PRO A 46 -16.51 -0.25 2.34
CA PRO A 46 -16.05 -1.23 1.35
C PRO A 46 -14.62 -0.91 0.88
N ILE A 47 -13.78 -1.95 0.74
CA ILE A 47 -12.39 -1.76 0.31
C ILE A 47 -12.28 -1.10 -1.08
N ALA A 48 -13.24 -1.35 -1.95
CA ALA A 48 -13.27 -0.74 -3.28
C ALA A 48 -13.51 0.78 -3.25
N GLU A 49 -14.02 1.32 -2.16
CA GLU A 49 -14.33 2.74 -1.99
C GLU A 49 -13.31 3.49 -1.13
N VAL A 50 -12.26 2.83 -0.68
CA VAL A 50 -11.23 3.44 0.17
C VAL A 50 -10.48 4.53 -0.58
N THR A 51 -10.32 5.70 0.06
CA THR A 51 -9.57 6.84 -0.43
C THR A 51 -8.27 7.04 0.36
N GLU A 52 -7.38 7.89 -0.16
CA GLU A 52 -6.14 8.24 0.55
C GLU A 52 -6.41 8.88 1.92
N ALA A 53 -7.47 9.67 2.03
CA ALA A 53 -7.87 10.29 3.29
C ALA A 53 -8.20 9.22 4.36
N GLN A 54 -8.87 8.13 3.97
CA GLN A 54 -9.21 7.03 4.88
C GLN A 54 -7.98 6.26 5.32
N VAL A 55 -7.00 6.07 4.46
CA VAL A 55 -5.70 5.48 4.82
C VAL A 55 -5.00 6.36 5.86
N GLY A 56 -4.97 7.67 5.64
CA GLY A 56 -4.41 8.64 6.59
C GLY A 56 -5.12 8.59 7.94
N CYS A 57 -6.45 8.52 7.96
CA CYS A 57 -7.24 8.39 9.18
C CYS A 57 -6.91 7.11 9.94
N TYR A 58 -6.76 5.98 9.25
CA TYR A 58 -6.37 4.71 9.88
C TYR A 58 -4.98 4.81 10.51
N LEU A 59 -4.00 5.36 9.81
CA LEU A 59 -2.64 5.51 10.33
C LEU A 59 -2.61 6.41 11.56
N HIS A 60 -3.37 7.51 11.54
CA HIS A 60 -3.52 8.38 12.70
C HIS A 60 -4.16 7.64 13.88
N HIS A 61 -5.22 6.88 13.63
CA HIS A 61 -5.87 6.05 14.64
C HIS A 61 -4.90 5.04 15.25
N ALA A 62 -4.10 4.37 14.42
CA ALA A 62 -3.12 3.38 14.87
C ALA A 62 -2.03 4.02 15.75
N ILE A 63 -1.57 5.22 15.41
CA ILE A 63 -0.63 6.00 16.24
C ILE A 63 -1.26 6.34 17.59
N THR A 64 -2.50 6.81 17.60
CA THR A 64 -3.24 7.15 18.82
C THR A 64 -3.38 5.92 19.72
N MET A 65 -3.74 4.76 19.17
CA MET A 65 -3.86 3.52 19.91
C MET A 65 -2.52 3.04 20.47
N CYS A 66 -1.45 3.18 19.72
CA CYS A 66 -0.09 2.86 20.17
C CYS A 66 0.30 3.75 21.36
N ARG A 67 0.03 5.05 21.28
CA ARG A 67 0.29 5.99 22.36
C ARG A 67 -0.50 5.64 23.63
N LYS A 68 -1.77 5.27 23.50
CA LYS A 68 -2.60 4.83 24.63
C LYS A 68 -2.10 3.54 25.27
N ARG A 69 -1.66 2.59 24.43
CA ARG A 69 -1.22 1.27 24.91
C ARG A 69 0.16 1.30 25.55
N HIS A 70 1.09 2.05 24.99
CA HIS A 70 2.50 2.05 25.38
C HIS A 70 2.96 3.35 26.06
N GLY A 71 2.10 4.36 26.19
CA GLY A 71 2.44 5.66 26.78
C GLY A 71 3.32 6.56 25.92
N ARG A 72 3.65 6.12 24.70
CA ARG A 72 4.51 6.85 23.76
C ARG A 72 4.10 6.55 22.31
N PRO A 73 4.34 7.49 21.38
CA PRO A 73 4.10 7.22 19.97
C PRO A 73 5.11 6.19 19.43
N PRO A 74 4.79 5.51 18.30
CA PRO A 74 5.76 4.65 17.62
C PRO A 74 6.93 5.47 17.09
N GLY A 75 8.03 4.78 16.72
CA GLY A 75 9.22 5.42 16.16
C GLY A 75 8.95 6.18 14.86
N PRO A 76 9.87 7.07 14.45
CA PRO A 76 9.65 7.97 13.31
C PRO A 76 9.35 7.26 11.98
N CYS A 77 9.91 6.08 11.77
CA CYS A 77 9.74 5.31 10.53
C CYS A 77 8.60 4.31 10.59
N TRP A 78 7.89 4.21 11.70
CA TRP A 78 6.86 3.19 11.89
C TRP A 78 5.77 3.25 10.83
N HIS A 79 5.30 4.44 10.47
CA HIS A 79 4.18 4.60 9.56
C HIS A 79 4.50 4.15 8.11
N SER A 80 5.77 4.09 7.72
CA SER A 80 6.14 3.70 6.36
C SER A 80 5.87 2.23 6.07
N ILE A 81 6.10 1.33 7.02
CA ILE A 81 5.85 -0.11 6.88
C ILE A 81 4.35 -0.41 6.82
N PRO A 82 3.52 0.06 7.77
CA PRO A 82 2.07 -0.10 7.68
C PRO A 82 1.48 0.48 6.41
N ARG A 83 1.92 1.67 6.01
CA ARG A 83 1.47 2.32 4.78
C ARG A 83 1.76 1.47 3.55
N SER A 84 2.96 0.93 3.44
CA SER A 84 3.35 0.08 2.31
C SER A 84 2.52 -1.19 2.22
N GLY A 85 2.24 -1.83 3.36
CA GLY A 85 1.37 -3.01 3.41
C GLY A 85 -0.07 -2.70 2.99
N ILE A 86 -0.63 -1.59 3.46
CA ILE A 86 -1.96 -1.13 3.10
C ILE A 86 -2.03 -0.78 1.61
N HIS A 87 -1.01 -0.09 1.07
CA HIS A 87 -0.96 0.26 -0.35
C HIS A 87 -0.88 -1.00 -1.23
N ALA A 88 -0.13 -2.03 -0.82
CA ALA A 88 -0.09 -3.29 -1.54
C ALA A 88 -1.47 -3.97 -1.57
N LEU A 89 -2.19 -3.96 -0.45
CA LEU A 89 -3.56 -4.47 -0.38
C LEU A 89 -4.51 -3.70 -1.30
N LEU A 90 -4.44 -2.38 -1.29
CA LEU A 90 -5.31 -1.53 -2.10
C LEU A 90 -5.02 -1.66 -3.59
N ARG A 91 -3.76 -1.82 -3.99
CA ARG A 91 -3.40 -2.12 -5.39
C ARG A 91 -4.01 -3.43 -5.84
N LEU A 92 -4.01 -4.44 -5.00
CA LEU A 92 -4.62 -5.73 -5.30
C LEU A 92 -6.15 -5.61 -5.42
N ALA A 93 -6.79 -4.94 -4.46
CA ALA A 93 -8.25 -4.83 -4.39
C ALA A 93 -8.83 -3.89 -5.44
N GLN A 94 -8.17 -2.78 -5.72
CA GLN A 94 -8.65 -1.74 -6.64
C GLN A 94 -7.97 -1.77 -8.01
N GLY A 95 -6.95 -2.62 -8.19
CA GLY A 95 -6.17 -2.72 -9.41
C GLY A 95 -5.07 -1.66 -9.54
N GLN A 96 -5.22 -0.50 -8.96
CA GLN A 96 -4.23 0.57 -8.97
C GLN A 96 -4.30 1.38 -7.67
N TRP A 97 -3.14 1.64 -7.09
CA TRP A 97 -3.03 2.52 -5.93
C TRP A 97 -1.63 3.16 -5.86
N PRO A 98 -1.49 4.45 -5.60
CA PRO A 98 -2.59 5.42 -5.46
C PRO A 98 -3.35 5.59 -6.77
N PRO A 99 -4.57 6.16 -6.72
CA PRO A 99 -5.30 6.48 -7.95
C PRO A 99 -4.46 7.38 -8.83
N SER A 100 -4.50 7.16 -10.14
CA SER A 100 -3.73 7.97 -11.08
C SER A 100 -4.09 9.45 -10.92
N PRO A 101 -3.12 10.32 -10.64
CA PRO A 101 -3.39 11.75 -10.63
C PRO A 101 -3.80 12.19 -12.04
N LYS A 102 -4.83 13.03 -12.12
CA LYS A 102 -5.27 13.57 -13.40
C LYS A 102 -4.31 14.68 -13.82
N ALA A 103 -3.84 14.63 -15.06
CA ALA A 103 -3.05 15.71 -15.63
C ALA A 103 -3.91 16.97 -15.74
N THR A 104 -3.43 18.08 -15.19
CA THR A 104 -4.10 19.38 -15.25
C THR A 104 -3.46 20.31 -16.30
N CYS A 105 -2.30 19.94 -16.82
CA CYS A 105 -1.57 20.70 -17.84
C CYS A 105 -0.64 19.79 -18.64
N ALA A 106 -0.08 20.31 -19.72
CA ALA A 106 0.84 19.56 -20.60
C ALA A 106 2.11 19.10 -19.85
N ALA A 107 2.61 19.90 -18.91
CA ALA A 107 3.77 19.53 -18.09
C ALA A 107 3.50 18.30 -17.21
N ASP A 108 2.30 18.18 -16.66
CA ASP A 108 1.88 16.99 -15.88
C ASP A 108 1.81 15.76 -16.77
N THR A 109 1.23 15.87 -17.96
CA THR A 109 1.15 14.78 -18.93
C THR A 109 2.55 14.24 -19.26
N LEU A 110 3.49 15.14 -19.54
CA LEU A 110 4.88 14.78 -19.84
C LEU A 110 5.56 14.12 -18.64
N ARG A 111 5.38 14.66 -17.44
CA ARG A 111 5.97 14.12 -16.21
C ARG A 111 5.46 12.70 -15.94
N PHE A 112 4.16 12.45 -16.07
CA PHE A 112 3.59 11.12 -15.87
C PHE A 112 4.10 10.13 -16.90
N ALA A 113 4.22 10.54 -18.17
CA ALA A 113 4.77 9.70 -19.22
C ALA A 113 6.24 9.31 -18.93
N ILE A 114 7.06 10.26 -18.48
CA ILE A 114 8.46 10.02 -18.11
C ILE A 114 8.55 9.05 -16.93
N CYS A 115 7.70 9.21 -15.91
CA CYS A 115 7.66 8.31 -14.75
C CYS A 115 7.29 6.88 -15.18
N ASP A 116 6.30 6.71 -16.06
CA ASP A 116 5.87 5.41 -16.55
C ASP A 116 6.99 4.73 -17.37
N GLU A 117 7.67 5.47 -18.23
CA GLU A 117 8.80 4.95 -19.02
C GLU A 117 9.96 4.54 -18.10
N TYR A 118 10.27 5.33 -17.09
CA TYR A 118 11.33 5.05 -16.13
C TYR A 118 11.02 3.79 -15.31
N GLU A 119 9.79 3.67 -14.82
CA GLU A 119 9.35 2.48 -14.09
C GLU A 119 9.45 1.21 -14.95
N THR A 120 8.99 1.27 -16.20
CA THR A 120 9.09 0.17 -17.16
C THR A 120 10.55 -0.19 -17.40
N TRP A 121 11.43 0.78 -17.59
CA TRP A 121 12.85 0.56 -17.79
C TRP A 121 13.51 -0.12 -16.57
N LEU A 122 13.15 0.32 -15.35
CA LEU A 122 13.67 -0.30 -14.12
C LEU A 122 13.26 -1.78 -14.04
N ARG A 123 12.03 -2.10 -14.44
CA ARG A 123 11.51 -3.46 -14.38
C ARG A 123 12.09 -4.35 -15.47
N GLU A 124 12.05 -3.90 -16.71
CA GLU A 124 12.40 -4.71 -17.88
C GLU A 124 13.89 -4.72 -18.18
N GLU A 125 14.53 -3.58 -18.23
CA GLU A 125 15.93 -3.47 -18.62
C GLU A 125 16.90 -3.69 -17.44
N ARG A 126 16.54 -3.18 -16.26
CA ARG A 126 17.38 -3.34 -15.08
C ARG A 126 17.01 -4.57 -14.26
N GLY A 127 15.85 -5.18 -14.51
CA GLY A 127 15.42 -6.39 -13.82
C GLY A 127 15.23 -6.23 -12.31
N LEU A 128 14.91 -5.01 -11.84
CA LEU A 128 14.74 -4.77 -10.42
C LEU A 128 13.47 -5.43 -9.89
N ALA A 129 13.53 -5.88 -8.63
CA ALA A 129 12.36 -6.40 -7.93
C ALA A 129 11.39 -5.24 -7.61
N GLU A 130 10.09 -5.55 -7.50
CA GLU A 130 9.04 -4.57 -7.21
C GLU A 130 9.33 -3.72 -5.96
N PRO A 131 9.86 -4.26 -4.83
CA PRO A 131 10.22 -3.42 -3.68
C PRO A 131 11.24 -2.33 -4.00
N SER A 132 12.24 -2.65 -4.82
CA SER A 132 13.26 -1.68 -5.23
C SER A 132 12.68 -0.60 -6.14
N ILE A 133 11.80 -0.99 -7.07
CA ILE A 133 11.11 -0.05 -7.94
C ILE A 133 10.23 0.88 -7.11
N TYR A 134 9.47 0.34 -6.18
CA TYR A 134 8.62 1.12 -5.28
C TYR A 134 9.44 2.18 -4.52
N ALA A 135 10.57 1.78 -3.93
CA ALA A 135 11.42 2.69 -3.19
C ALA A 135 11.94 3.84 -4.07
N LEU A 136 12.32 3.55 -5.33
CA LEU A 136 12.83 4.57 -6.26
C LEU A 136 11.74 5.52 -6.78
N MET A 137 10.50 5.06 -6.86
CA MET A 137 9.40 5.84 -7.46
C MET A 137 8.62 6.67 -6.44
N TRP A 138 8.53 6.21 -5.17
CA TRP A 138 7.54 6.72 -4.22
C TRP A 138 8.11 7.23 -2.89
N GLU A 139 9.42 7.23 -2.70
CA GLU A 139 10.08 7.81 -1.51
C GLU A 139 10.55 9.25 -1.68
#